data_489a05cec3ed13061869e826bd6314c0
#
_entry.id   489a05cec3ed13061869e826bd6314c0
#
_cell.length_a   1.000
_cell.length_b   1.000
_cell.length_c   1.000
_cell.angle_alpha   90.00
_cell.angle_beta   90.00
_cell.angle_gamma   90.00
#
_symmetry.space_group_name_H-M   'P 1'
#
loop_
_entity.id
_entity.type
_entity.pdbx_description
1 polymer ?
#
loop_
_entity_poly.entity_id
_entity_poly.type
_entity_poly.pdbx_seq_one_letter_code
_entity_poly.pdbx_strand_id
1 'polypeptide(L)'
;HISCRRQRQMCIRDSFKLEKDNISFSVPTGNFGDVFAGYLAKKMGLPIDKLIVATNENDILHRAITKGDYISKEVRETLSPSMDIQLASNFERLIYYVNNSNSEKTAEIMKKVKKNSYQIEKRDLDIIQKDFLSESCNEKETLGIIKKNYEENGVVLDPHTAIGVGAAQKLSLNDCV
;
A
#
# COMPACT_ATOMS: atom_id res chain seq x y z
N HIS A 1 -0.14 -9.65 -15.63
CA HIS A 1 -0.72 -9.41 -14.30
C HIS A 1 -0.88 -7.92 -13.95
N ILE A 2 0.14 -7.09 -14.14
CA ILE A 2 0.06 -5.64 -13.83
C ILE A 2 -0.98 -4.93 -14.70
N SER A 3 -1.12 -5.30 -15.97
CA SER A 3 -2.11 -4.72 -16.88
C SER A 3 -3.55 -4.93 -16.39
N CYS A 4 -3.89 -6.16 -15.99
CA CYS A 4 -5.23 -6.48 -15.47
C CYS A 4 -5.55 -5.72 -14.18
N ARG A 5 -4.58 -5.55 -13.29
CA ARG A 5 -4.77 -4.81 -12.03
C ARG A 5 -4.96 -3.31 -12.26
N ARG A 6 -4.19 -2.71 -13.18
CA ARG A 6 -4.41 -1.31 -13.59
C ARG A 6 -5.80 -1.10 -14.15
N GLN A 7 -6.25 -1.96 -15.05
CA GLN A 7 -7.59 -1.90 -15.64
C GLN A 7 -8.66 -2.01 -14.56
N ARG A 8 -8.50 -2.90 -13.59
CA ARG A 8 -9.43 -3.07 -12.48
C ARG A 8 -9.61 -1.78 -11.67
N GLN A 9 -8.53 -1.10 -11.31
CA GLN A 9 -8.60 0.17 -10.57
C GLN A 9 -9.27 1.27 -11.38
N MET A 10 -8.99 1.33 -12.68
CA MET A 10 -9.68 2.27 -13.59
C MET A 10 -11.18 1.95 -13.66
N CYS A 11 -11.57 0.68 -13.80
CA CYS A 11 -12.98 0.26 -13.83
C CYS A 11 -13.70 0.54 -12.51
N ILE A 12 -13.04 0.33 -11.36
CA ILE A 12 -13.61 0.67 -10.04
C ILE A 12 -13.97 2.15 -10.00
N ARG A 13 -13.02 3.03 -10.32
CA ARG A 13 -13.27 4.48 -10.35
C ARG A 13 -14.45 4.83 -11.24
N ASP A 14 -14.49 4.30 -12.46
CA ASP A 14 -15.54 4.61 -13.45
C ASP A 14 -16.92 4.08 -13.02
N SER A 15 -16.94 2.93 -12.33
CA SER A 15 -18.18 2.32 -11.83
C SER A 15 -18.86 3.14 -10.74
N PHE A 16 -18.07 3.81 -9.90
CA PHE A 16 -18.61 4.63 -8.81
C PHE A 16 -19.12 6.01 -9.28
N LYS A 17 -18.94 6.36 -10.57
CA LYS A 17 -19.35 7.68 -11.13
C LYS A 17 -18.97 8.84 -10.21
N LEU A 18 -17.78 8.76 -9.64
CA LEU A 18 -17.32 9.72 -8.66
C LEU A 18 -17.10 11.06 -9.38
N GLU A 19 -17.92 12.04 -9.06
CA GLU A 19 -17.89 13.38 -9.66
C GLU A 19 -16.61 14.17 -9.29
N LYS A 20 -15.84 13.66 -8.31
CA LYS A 20 -14.62 14.31 -7.85
C LYS A 20 -13.40 13.87 -8.66
N ASP A 21 -12.59 14.84 -9.05
CA ASP A 21 -11.41 14.63 -9.88
C ASP A 21 -10.27 13.86 -9.16
N ASN A 22 -10.25 13.84 -7.82
CA ASN A 22 -9.17 13.23 -7.04
C ASN A 22 -9.72 12.22 -6.02
N ILE A 23 -9.48 10.94 -6.25
CA ILE A 23 -9.89 9.85 -5.38
C ILE A 23 -8.66 9.17 -4.81
N SER A 24 -8.69 8.87 -3.52
CA SER A 24 -7.69 8.03 -2.86
C SER A 24 -8.12 6.57 -2.87
N PHE A 25 -7.17 5.65 -2.97
CA PHE A 25 -7.41 4.21 -2.88
C PHE A 25 -6.68 3.63 -1.68
N SER A 26 -7.43 2.96 -0.80
CA SER A 26 -6.85 2.17 0.28
C SER A 26 -6.67 0.72 -0.16
N VAL A 27 -5.43 0.28 -0.22
CA VAL A 27 -5.06 -1.01 -0.80
C VAL A 27 -4.44 -1.90 0.27
N PRO A 28 -5.13 -2.99 0.69
CA PRO A 28 -4.52 -4.02 1.53
C PRO A 28 -3.29 -4.58 0.81
N THR A 29 -2.12 -4.42 1.42
CA THR A 29 -0.87 -4.60 0.68
C THR A 29 0.08 -5.59 1.36
N GLY A 30 0.35 -6.71 0.67
CA GLY A 30 1.48 -7.59 0.94
C GLY A 30 2.64 -7.25 -0.01
N ASN A 31 2.75 -7.96 -1.13
CA ASN A 31 3.88 -7.85 -2.08
C ASN A 31 3.95 -6.56 -2.92
N PHE A 32 3.18 -5.54 -2.60
CA PHE A 32 3.18 -4.23 -3.28
C PHE A 32 2.73 -4.25 -4.74
N GLY A 33 2.25 -5.38 -5.26
CA GLY A 33 1.94 -5.53 -6.69
C GLY A 33 0.69 -4.76 -7.11
N ASP A 34 -0.34 -4.75 -6.28
CA ASP A 34 -1.63 -4.14 -6.58
C ASP A 34 -1.55 -2.61 -6.45
N VAL A 35 -1.04 -2.11 -5.33
CA VAL A 35 -0.84 -0.68 -5.13
C VAL A 35 0.14 -0.07 -6.16
N PHE A 36 1.16 -0.82 -6.57
CA PHE A 36 2.05 -0.38 -7.65
C PHE A 36 1.33 -0.27 -9.00
N ALA A 37 0.36 -1.14 -9.27
CA ALA A 37 -0.48 -1.01 -10.47
C ALA A 37 -1.31 0.29 -10.44
N GLY A 38 -1.83 0.69 -9.27
CA GLY A 38 -2.47 1.99 -9.07
C GLY A 38 -1.52 3.16 -9.31
N TYR A 39 -0.29 3.05 -8.82
CA TYR A 39 0.75 4.05 -9.09
C TYR A 39 1.02 4.21 -10.59
N LEU A 40 1.12 3.12 -11.33
CA LEU A 40 1.28 3.17 -12.78
C LEU A 40 0.06 3.80 -13.47
N ALA A 41 -1.16 3.48 -13.03
CA ALA A 41 -2.38 4.09 -13.55
C ALA A 41 -2.37 5.62 -13.32
N LYS A 42 -1.96 6.07 -12.11
CA LYS A 42 -1.75 7.50 -11.81
C LYS A 42 -0.73 8.13 -12.75
N LYS A 43 0.42 7.49 -12.96
CA LYS A 43 1.46 7.99 -13.91
C LYS A 43 0.99 8.01 -15.35
N MET A 44 -0.03 7.23 -15.71
CA MET A 44 -0.69 7.25 -17.03
C MET A 44 -1.79 8.30 -17.14
N GLY A 45 -2.01 9.12 -16.11
CA GLY A 45 -2.96 10.22 -16.12
C GLY A 45 -4.29 9.94 -15.43
N LEU A 46 -4.46 8.78 -14.76
CA LEU A 46 -5.65 8.56 -13.93
C LEU A 46 -5.61 9.52 -12.73
N PRO A 47 -6.66 10.33 -12.48
CA PRO A 47 -6.71 11.29 -11.39
C PRO A 47 -6.88 10.58 -10.04
N ILE A 48 -5.78 10.09 -9.50
CA ILE A 48 -5.67 9.51 -8.16
C ILE A 48 -4.99 10.55 -7.26
N ASP A 49 -5.60 10.83 -6.11
CA ASP A 49 -4.95 11.69 -5.11
C ASP A 49 -3.85 10.91 -4.39
N LYS A 50 -4.23 9.97 -3.55
CA LYS A 50 -3.29 9.15 -2.77
C LYS A 50 -3.54 7.65 -2.94
N LEU A 51 -2.47 6.91 -2.83
CA LEU A 51 -2.47 5.46 -2.70
C LEU A 51 -2.09 5.10 -1.26
N ILE A 52 -3.02 4.52 -0.53
CA ILE A 52 -2.81 4.15 0.88
C ILE A 52 -2.35 2.70 0.91
N VAL A 53 -1.15 2.50 1.39
CA VAL A 53 -0.60 1.18 1.64
C VAL A 53 -1.03 0.73 3.03
N ALA A 54 -2.05 -0.11 3.07
CA ALA A 54 -2.57 -0.67 4.30
C ALA A 54 -1.86 -2.01 4.61
N THR A 55 -1.27 -2.13 5.79
CA THR A 55 -0.55 -3.33 6.24
C THR A 55 -1.17 -3.92 7.50
N ASN A 56 -0.93 -5.21 7.75
CA ASN A 56 -1.16 -5.81 9.06
C ASN A 56 0.05 -5.56 9.99
N GLU A 57 0.21 -6.37 11.03
CA GLU A 57 1.34 -6.29 11.97
C GLU A 57 2.71 -6.52 11.29
N ASN A 58 2.73 -7.11 10.09
CA ASN A 58 3.91 -7.22 9.26
C ASN A 58 4.12 -5.90 8.49
N ASP A 59 4.63 -4.91 9.18
CA ASP A 59 4.59 -3.48 8.88
C ASP A 59 5.74 -2.95 8.02
N ILE A 60 6.50 -3.81 7.34
CA ILE A 60 7.69 -3.38 6.60
C ILE A 60 7.40 -2.25 5.60
N LEU A 61 6.30 -2.35 4.84
CA LEU A 61 5.92 -1.31 3.87
C LEU A 61 5.45 -0.03 4.55
N HIS A 62 4.72 -0.14 5.67
CA HIS A 62 4.32 1.02 6.47
C HIS A 62 5.56 1.77 6.99
N ARG A 63 6.54 1.07 7.55
CA ARG A 63 7.80 1.67 8.02
C ARG A 63 8.61 2.27 6.87
N ALA A 64 8.66 1.59 5.73
CA ALA A 64 9.37 2.08 4.55
C ALA A 64 8.79 3.41 4.07
N ILE A 65 7.45 3.53 3.97
CA ILE A 65 6.77 4.72 3.44
C ILE A 65 6.77 5.86 4.47
N THR A 66 6.63 5.56 5.77
CA THR A 66 6.51 6.59 6.81
C THR A 66 7.88 7.06 7.32
N LYS A 67 8.83 6.16 7.48
CA LYS A 67 10.13 6.40 8.15
C LYS A 67 11.35 6.10 7.28
N GLY A 68 11.13 5.55 6.08
CA GLY A 68 12.22 5.08 5.22
C GLY A 68 12.86 3.76 5.66
N ASP A 69 12.36 3.14 6.72
CA ASP A 69 12.91 1.90 7.27
C ASP A 69 12.42 0.68 6.50
N TYR A 70 13.27 0.11 5.65
CA TYR A 70 12.99 -1.10 4.89
C TYR A 70 13.87 -2.27 5.36
N ILE A 71 13.89 -2.50 6.67
CA ILE A 71 14.61 -3.58 7.33
C ILE A 71 13.63 -4.68 7.73
N SER A 72 13.86 -5.92 7.27
CA SER A 72 13.01 -7.07 7.58
C SER A 72 13.07 -7.42 9.07
N LYS A 73 11.92 -7.75 9.64
CA LYS A 73 11.76 -8.31 10.98
C LYS A 73 11.28 -9.75 10.89
N GLU A 74 11.04 -10.37 12.01
CA GLU A 74 10.36 -11.66 12.08
C GLU A 74 8.92 -11.54 11.56
N VAL A 75 8.50 -12.50 10.74
CA VAL A 75 7.14 -12.57 10.23
C VAL A 75 6.21 -13.09 11.34
N ARG A 76 5.08 -12.43 11.53
CA ARG A 76 4.01 -12.86 12.41
C ARG A 76 2.86 -13.45 11.60
N GLU A 77 2.34 -14.59 12.00
CA GLU A 77 1.13 -15.16 11.44
C GLU A 77 -0.08 -14.36 11.90
N THR A 78 -0.95 -13.99 10.96
CA THR A 78 -2.14 -13.18 11.23
C THR A 78 -3.38 -13.71 10.52
N LEU A 79 -4.54 -13.12 10.80
CA LEU A 79 -5.81 -13.40 10.11
C LEU A 79 -5.81 -12.98 8.63
N SER A 80 -4.79 -12.25 8.18
CA SER A 80 -4.61 -11.81 6.79
C SER A 80 -3.34 -12.40 6.17
N PRO A 81 -3.24 -13.73 5.96
CA PRO A 81 -1.99 -14.43 5.68
C PRO A 81 -1.30 -14.00 4.38
N SER A 82 -2.03 -13.49 3.38
CA SER A 82 -1.41 -12.97 2.15
C SER A 82 -0.63 -11.66 2.36
N MET A 83 -0.75 -11.05 3.54
CA MET A 83 -0.01 -9.86 3.95
C MET A 83 1.11 -10.18 4.96
N ASP A 84 1.29 -11.46 5.36
CA ASP A 84 2.30 -11.91 6.32
C ASP A 84 3.67 -12.01 5.65
N ILE A 85 4.22 -10.86 5.32
CA ILE A 85 5.54 -10.76 4.67
C ILE A 85 6.37 -9.64 5.30
N GLN A 86 7.69 -9.84 5.26
CA GLN A 86 8.69 -8.83 5.66
C GLN A 86 9.68 -8.52 4.54
N LEU A 87 9.28 -8.82 3.28
CA LEU A 87 9.97 -8.40 2.07
C LEU A 87 8.96 -8.36 0.91
N ALA A 88 8.70 -7.18 0.38
CA ALA A 88 7.76 -6.99 -0.72
C ALA A 88 8.49 -7.02 -2.07
N SER A 89 8.34 -8.11 -2.82
CA SER A 89 9.09 -8.34 -4.07
C SER A 89 8.85 -7.28 -5.16
N ASN A 90 7.70 -6.60 -5.15
CA ASN A 90 7.40 -5.57 -6.15
C ASN A 90 7.79 -4.15 -5.72
N PHE A 91 8.26 -3.96 -4.48
CA PHE A 91 8.71 -2.65 -3.99
C PHE A 91 9.97 -2.17 -4.73
N GLU A 92 10.79 -3.10 -5.23
CA GLU A 92 11.92 -2.81 -6.11
C GLU A 92 11.53 -1.94 -7.31
N ARG A 93 10.33 -2.16 -7.85
CA ARG A 93 9.82 -1.38 -9.00
C ARG A 93 9.59 0.09 -8.63
N LEU A 94 9.07 0.36 -7.43
CA LEU A 94 8.93 1.73 -6.95
C LEU A 94 10.30 2.38 -6.76
N ILE A 95 11.25 1.66 -6.14
CA ILE A 95 12.64 2.12 -5.97
C ILE A 95 13.26 2.49 -7.32
N TYR A 96 13.04 1.67 -8.35
CA TYR A 96 13.52 1.95 -9.71
C TYR A 96 12.95 3.27 -10.26
N TYR A 97 11.63 3.48 -10.16
CA TYR A 97 11.01 4.71 -10.62
C TYR A 97 11.46 5.95 -9.85
N VAL A 98 11.57 5.86 -8.54
CA VAL A 98 12.02 6.96 -7.67
C VAL A 98 13.47 7.36 -7.99
N ASN A 99 14.28 6.40 -8.42
CA ASN A 99 15.66 6.63 -8.86
C ASN A 99 15.77 6.94 -10.36
N ASN A 100 14.77 7.58 -10.96
CA ASN A 100 14.75 7.97 -12.37
C ASN A 100 15.04 6.81 -13.34
N SER A 101 14.52 5.63 -13.06
CA SER A 101 14.71 4.41 -13.85
C SER A 101 16.18 3.98 -14.02
N ASN A 102 17.02 4.29 -13.03
CA ASN A 102 18.42 3.89 -13.03
C ASN A 102 18.58 2.46 -12.50
N SER A 103 18.87 1.52 -13.40
CA SER A 103 19.02 0.09 -13.08
C SER A 103 20.24 -0.22 -12.21
N GLU A 104 21.35 0.48 -12.41
CA GLU A 104 22.57 0.27 -11.64
C GLU A 104 22.38 0.67 -10.18
N LYS A 105 21.86 1.88 -9.95
CA LYS A 105 21.54 2.35 -8.59
C LYS A 105 20.50 1.45 -7.91
N THR A 106 19.49 1.00 -8.65
CA THR A 106 18.49 0.06 -8.12
C THR A 106 19.15 -1.26 -7.72
N ALA A 107 20.03 -1.82 -8.55
CA ALA A 107 20.76 -3.06 -8.22
C ALA A 107 21.65 -2.91 -6.97
N GLU A 108 22.30 -1.77 -6.77
CA GLU A 108 23.06 -1.46 -5.56
C GLU A 108 22.17 -1.41 -4.32
N ILE A 109 21.01 -0.75 -4.44
CA ILE A 109 20.01 -0.71 -3.36
C ILE A 109 19.53 -2.12 -3.02
N MET A 110 19.21 -2.93 -4.01
CA MET A 110 18.75 -4.31 -3.80
C MET A 110 19.82 -5.21 -3.14
N LYS A 111 21.11 -4.93 -3.35
CA LYS A 111 22.18 -5.58 -2.57
C LYS A 111 22.12 -5.21 -1.07
N LYS A 112 21.78 -3.97 -0.75
CA LYS A 112 21.58 -3.52 0.65
C LYS A 112 20.33 -4.16 1.26
N VAL A 113 19.24 -4.24 0.50
CA VAL A 113 17.99 -4.94 0.90
C VAL A 113 18.29 -6.40 1.24
N LYS A 114 19.00 -7.12 0.38
CA LYS A 114 19.41 -8.52 0.65
C LYS A 114 20.25 -8.69 1.91
N LYS A 115 21.01 -7.67 2.29
CA LYS A 115 21.81 -7.65 3.54
C LYS A 115 21.00 -7.15 4.75
N ASN A 116 19.71 -6.92 4.58
CA ASN A 116 18.80 -6.36 5.60
C ASN A 116 19.33 -5.05 6.21
N SER A 117 19.85 -4.15 5.38
CA SER A 117 20.50 -2.91 5.81
C SER A 117 20.09 -1.69 4.98
N TYR A 118 18.89 -1.71 4.36
CA TYR A 118 18.46 -0.61 3.52
C TYR A 118 17.57 0.36 4.27
N GLN A 119 18.00 1.61 4.29
CA GLN A 119 17.24 2.77 4.72
C GLN A 119 17.01 3.67 3.50
N ILE A 120 15.78 4.07 3.26
CA ILE A 120 15.41 4.96 2.15
C ILE A 120 15.93 6.36 2.49
N GLU A 121 16.67 6.96 1.57
CA GLU A 121 17.19 8.32 1.73
C GLU A 121 16.06 9.34 1.80
N LYS A 122 16.21 10.40 2.57
CA LYS A 122 15.18 11.43 2.78
C LYS A 122 14.61 11.98 1.48
N ARG A 123 15.47 12.25 0.48
CA ARG A 123 15.05 12.72 -0.84
C ARG A 123 14.07 11.75 -1.52
N ASP A 124 14.40 10.47 -1.49
CA ASP A 124 13.60 9.44 -2.17
C ASP A 124 12.31 9.18 -1.38
N LEU A 125 12.37 9.26 -0.05
CA LEU A 125 11.19 9.18 0.82
C LEU A 125 10.21 10.32 0.55
N ASP A 126 10.68 11.54 0.41
CA ASP A 126 9.85 12.71 0.09
C ASP A 126 9.15 12.56 -1.29
N ILE A 127 9.80 11.90 -2.25
CA ILE A 127 9.19 11.56 -3.54
C ILE A 127 8.08 10.53 -3.37
N ILE A 128 8.32 9.47 -2.59
CA ILE A 128 7.35 8.41 -2.31
C ILE A 128 6.10 9.00 -1.63
N GLN A 129 6.29 9.81 -0.61
CA GLN A 129 5.21 10.39 0.21
C GLN A 129 4.31 11.39 -0.56
N LYS A 130 4.74 11.85 -1.73
CA LYS A 130 3.86 12.64 -2.62
C LYS A 130 2.67 11.82 -3.13
N ASP A 131 2.87 10.55 -3.42
CA ASP A 131 1.87 9.69 -4.04
C ASP A 131 1.30 8.64 -3.05
N PHE A 132 2.05 8.30 -2.00
CA PHE A 132 1.71 7.24 -1.06
C PHE A 132 1.51 7.76 0.36
N LEU A 133 0.49 7.20 1.02
CA LEU A 133 0.31 7.21 2.47
C LEU A 133 0.36 5.77 2.98
N SER A 134 0.51 5.57 4.27
CA SER A 134 0.46 4.22 4.82
C SER A 134 -0.01 4.22 6.27
N GLU A 135 -0.78 3.18 6.60
CA GLU A 135 -1.17 2.83 7.96
C GLU A 135 -1.12 1.32 8.19
N SER A 136 -0.97 0.93 9.44
CA SER A 136 -1.02 -0.48 9.84
C SER A 136 -2.18 -0.73 10.81
N CYS A 137 -2.77 -1.94 10.72
CA CYS A 137 -3.80 -2.40 11.64
C CYS A 137 -3.33 -3.70 12.31
N ASN A 138 -3.38 -3.76 13.64
CA ASN A 138 -3.18 -4.99 14.36
C ASN A 138 -4.44 -5.87 14.34
N GLU A 139 -4.33 -7.13 14.80
CA GLU A 139 -5.45 -8.07 14.77
C GLU A 139 -6.67 -7.59 15.58
N LYS A 140 -6.44 -6.98 16.74
CA LYS A 140 -7.54 -6.46 17.58
C LYS A 140 -8.30 -5.34 16.86
N GLU A 141 -7.60 -4.44 16.21
CA GLU A 141 -8.18 -3.38 15.38
C GLU A 141 -8.95 -3.98 14.21
N THR A 142 -8.35 -4.93 13.50
CA THR A 142 -8.98 -5.62 12.36
C THR A 142 -10.30 -6.29 12.76
N LEU A 143 -10.32 -7.05 13.85
CA LEU A 143 -11.55 -7.67 14.37
C LEU A 143 -12.59 -6.62 14.81
N GLY A 144 -12.14 -5.52 15.42
CA GLY A 144 -13.01 -4.40 15.79
C GLY A 144 -13.68 -3.75 14.58
N ILE A 145 -12.95 -3.57 13.48
CA ILE A 145 -13.45 -3.01 12.22
C ILE A 145 -14.49 -3.95 11.60
N ILE A 146 -14.20 -5.26 11.54
CA ILE A 146 -15.14 -6.27 11.01
C ILE A 146 -16.45 -6.23 11.80
N LYS A 147 -16.35 -6.27 13.14
CA LYS A 147 -17.52 -6.24 14.03
C LYS A 147 -18.33 -4.96 13.83
N LYS A 148 -17.68 -3.80 13.88
CA LYS A 148 -18.33 -2.49 13.72
C LYS A 148 -19.04 -2.40 12.37
N ASN A 149 -18.37 -2.81 11.28
CA ASN A 149 -18.98 -2.76 9.96
C ASN A 149 -20.19 -3.69 9.84
N TYR A 150 -20.14 -4.85 10.47
CA TYR A 150 -21.30 -5.75 10.52
C TYR A 150 -22.47 -5.15 11.31
N GLU A 151 -22.21 -4.54 12.45
CA GLU A 151 -23.23 -3.91 13.28
C GLU A 151 -23.88 -2.68 12.60
N GLU A 152 -23.10 -1.89 11.86
CA GLU A 152 -23.58 -0.66 11.21
C GLU A 152 -24.21 -0.92 9.82
N ASN A 153 -23.67 -1.85 9.04
CA ASN A 153 -24.01 -2.03 7.63
C ASN A 153 -24.53 -3.43 7.28
N GLY A 154 -24.51 -4.37 8.22
CA GLY A 154 -24.91 -5.77 7.97
C GLY A 154 -23.94 -6.55 7.08
N VAL A 155 -22.75 -6.03 6.79
CA VAL A 155 -21.75 -6.63 5.88
C VAL A 155 -20.54 -7.11 6.66
N VAL A 156 -20.19 -8.38 6.50
CA VAL A 156 -18.97 -8.97 7.05
C VAL A 156 -17.82 -8.72 6.07
N LEU A 157 -16.81 -7.98 6.52
CA LEU A 157 -15.58 -7.79 5.77
C LEU A 157 -14.63 -8.97 5.99
N ASP A 158 -13.88 -9.37 4.96
CA ASP A 158 -12.72 -10.23 5.16
C ASP A 158 -11.59 -9.45 5.86
N PRO A 159 -10.64 -10.14 6.52
CA PRO A 159 -9.57 -9.47 7.28
C PRO A 159 -8.71 -8.53 6.44
N HIS A 160 -8.43 -8.86 5.17
CA HIS A 160 -7.63 -7.99 4.31
C HIS A 160 -8.37 -6.68 3.99
N THR A 161 -9.64 -6.79 3.60
CA THR A 161 -10.50 -5.62 3.34
C THR A 161 -10.66 -4.76 4.60
N ALA A 162 -10.83 -5.38 5.77
CA ALA A 162 -10.93 -4.67 7.03
C ALA A 162 -9.68 -3.82 7.34
N ILE A 163 -8.48 -4.32 7.02
CA ILE A 163 -7.23 -3.57 7.17
C ILE A 163 -7.22 -2.35 6.24
N GLY A 164 -7.68 -2.51 5.00
CA GLY A 164 -7.83 -1.38 4.06
C GLY A 164 -8.78 -0.30 4.58
N VAL A 165 -9.94 -0.70 5.07
CA VAL A 165 -10.93 0.21 5.68
C VAL A 165 -10.35 0.91 6.91
N GLY A 166 -9.68 0.16 7.78
CA GLY A 166 -9.05 0.72 8.99
C GLY A 166 -7.96 1.74 8.69
N ALA A 167 -7.14 1.48 7.68
CA ALA A 167 -6.12 2.43 7.25
C ALA A 167 -6.72 3.74 6.73
N ALA A 168 -7.78 3.66 5.92
CA ALA A 168 -8.50 4.85 5.44
C ALA A 168 -9.13 5.64 6.60
N GLN A 169 -9.76 4.96 7.55
CA GLN A 169 -10.36 5.59 8.74
C GLN A 169 -9.32 6.31 9.60
N LYS A 170 -8.16 5.69 9.87
CA LYS A 170 -7.06 6.29 10.65
C LYS A 170 -6.53 7.57 10.01
N LEU A 171 -6.49 7.61 8.69
CA LEU A 171 -6.05 8.78 7.92
C LEU A 171 -7.16 9.84 7.75
N SER A 172 -8.36 9.58 8.25
CA SER A 172 -9.52 10.50 8.16
C SER A 172 -9.84 10.94 6.73
N LEU A 173 -9.67 10.04 5.77
CA LEU A 173 -9.93 10.31 4.36
C LEU A 173 -11.39 10.01 4.02
N ASN A 174 -12.17 11.05 3.77
CA ASN A 174 -13.60 10.93 3.46
C ASN A 174 -13.88 10.49 2.00
N ASP A 175 -12.93 10.70 1.09
CA ASP A 175 -13.02 10.37 -0.34
C ASP A 175 -12.04 9.22 -0.68
N CYS A 176 -12.22 8.06 -0.04
CA CYS A 176 -11.37 6.89 -0.22
C CYS A 176 -12.18 5.66 -0.66
N VAL A 177 -11.63 4.92 -1.62
CA VAL A 177 -12.14 3.63 -2.13
C VAL A 177 -11.21 2.51 -1.70
#